data_043f97b75f2082b2d5d75d7cf64d48fd
#
_entry.id   043f97b75f2082b2d5d75d7cf64d48fd
#
_cell.length_a   1.000
_cell.length_b   1.000
_cell.length_c   1.000
_cell.angle_alpha   90.00
_cell.angle_beta   90.00
_cell.angle_gamma   90.00
#
_symmetry.space_group_name_H-M   'P 1'
#
loop_
_entity.id
_entity.type
_entity.pdbx_description
1 polymer ?
#
loop_
_entity_poly.entity_id
_entity_poly.type
_entity_poly.pdbx_seq_one_letter_code
_entity_poly.pdbx_strand_id
1 'polypeptide(L)'
;YETAKRIFANTQAKLSANKNGNNDFIRQVVQIVMNELLTAECIAKSSLGGEKIDPAVRCERLKLLGEIISYTLSAMVYPNGTPMSIYVKTRTVEIEKLKKIYTEIKELDPSFEIPDLPNAEAVGPMANTGGCYVATAVYGSYDCPEVWTLRRFRDDILAETWYGRAFIRTYYAISPTLVKWFGHTDWFKNIWKPTLDEMVERLNAAGVENTPYNDRDW
;
A
#
# COMPACT_ATOMS: atom_id res chain seq x y z
N TYR A 1 -14.84 14.80 -18.21
CA TYR A 1 -13.44 14.86 -18.61
C TYR A 1 -12.75 16.06 -17.96
N GLU A 2 -13.16 17.30 -18.22
CA GLU A 2 -12.56 18.51 -17.64
C GLU A 2 -12.64 18.54 -16.11
N THR A 3 -13.73 18.01 -15.52
CA THR A 3 -13.86 17.86 -14.07
C THR A 3 -12.80 16.92 -13.50
N ALA A 4 -12.51 15.80 -14.18
CA ALA A 4 -11.45 14.87 -13.78
C ALA A 4 -10.07 15.54 -13.82
N LYS A 5 -9.76 16.26 -14.90
CA LYS A 5 -8.52 17.04 -15.01
C LYS A 5 -8.34 18.03 -13.85
N ARG A 6 -9.41 18.77 -13.53
CA ARG A 6 -9.36 19.78 -12.45
C ARG A 6 -9.15 19.14 -11.08
N ILE A 7 -9.86 18.05 -10.76
CA ILE A 7 -9.67 17.34 -9.50
C ILE A 7 -8.25 16.81 -9.43
N PHE A 8 -7.77 16.18 -10.49
CA PHE A 8 -6.44 15.60 -10.57
C PHE A 8 -5.34 16.65 -10.34
N ALA A 9 -5.39 17.78 -11.06
CA ALA A 9 -4.43 18.88 -10.90
C ALA A 9 -4.42 19.45 -9.48
N ASN A 10 -5.59 19.64 -8.87
CA ASN A 10 -5.70 20.13 -7.49
C ASN A 10 -5.10 19.12 -6.49
N THR A 11 -5.31 17.82 -6.72
CA THR A 11 -4.79 16.78 -5.84
C THR A 11 -3.27 16.65 -5.97
N GLN A 12 -2.72 16.79 -7.19
CA GLN A 12 -1.27 16.84 -7.42
C GLN A 12 -0.64 18.02 -6.65
N ALA A 13 -1.25 19.20 -6.71
CA ALA A 13 -0.77 20.37 -5.98
C ALA A 13 -0.79 20.14 -4.46
N LYS A 14 -1.86 19.59 -3.90
CA LYS A 14 -1.97 19.26 -2.47
C LYS A 14 -0.87 18.29 -2.03
N LEU A 15 -0.67 17.20 -2.77
CA LEU A 15 0.34 16.20 -2.41
C LEU A 15 1.76 16.77 -2.53
N SER A 16 2.03 17.55 -3.58
CA SER A 16 3.34 18.17 -3.79
C SER A 16 3.72 19.16 -2.68
N ALA A 17 2.75 19.94 -2.19
CA ALA A 17 2.93 20.88 -1.10
C ALA A 17 3.28 20.21 0.24
N ASN A 18 2.99 18.91 0.40
CA ASN A 18 3.09 18.19 1.66
C ASN A 18 4.11 17.02 1.63
N LYS A 19 5.03 17.00 0.67
CA LYS A 19 6.02 15.91 0.51
C LYS A 19 7.13 15.88 1.56
N ASN A 20 7.36 16.99 2.29
CA ASN A 20 8.50 17.16 3.18
C ASN A 20 8.23 16.79 4.64
N GLY A 21 7.10 16.12 4.92
CA GLY A 21 6.77 15.63 6.25
C GLY A 21 7.48 14.31 6.59
N ASN A 22 7.35 13.88 7.85
CA ASN A 22 7.72 12.52 8.23
C ASN A 22 6.76 11.50 7.58
N ASN A 23 7.11 10.21 7.63
CA ASN A 23 6.32 9.15 6.97
C ASN A 23 4.87 9.09 7.44
N ASP A 24 4.59 9.37 8.72
CA ASP A 24 3.22 9.36 9.25
C ASP A 24 2.39 10.52 8.70
N PHE A 25 2.97 11.71 8.65
CA PHE A 25 2.34 12.88 8.05
C PHE A 25 2.06 12.63 6.56
N ILE A 26 3.05 12.14 5.81
CA ILE A 26 2.91 11.82 4.38
C ILE A 26 1.80 10.79 4.18
N ARG A 27 1.75 9.73 4.99
CA ARG A 27 0.69 8.72 4.94
C ARG A 27 -0.70 9.32 5.18
N GLN A 28 -0.86 10.19 6.17
CA GLN A 28 -2.14 10.88 6.42
C GLN A 28 -2.55 11.75 5.23
N VAL A 29 -1.63 12.51 4.66
CA VAL A 29 -1.88 13.32 3.46
C VAL A 29 -2.31 12.43 2.30
N VAL A 30 -1.62 11.31 2.08
CA VAL A 30 -1.97 10.34 1.03
C VAL A 30 -3.37 9.77 1.26
N GLN A 31 -3.73 9.40 2.48
CA GLN A 31 -5.09 8.91 2.78
C GLN A 31 -6.17 9.94 2.44
N ILE A 32 -5.93 11.23 2.73
CA ILE A 32 -6.88 12.30 2.39
C ILE A 32 -7.03 12.45 0.87
N VAL A 33 -5.91 12.45 0.14
CA VAL A 33 -5.93 12.68 -1.31
C VAL A 33 -6.35 11.46 -2.12
N MET A 34 -6.26 10.24 -1.56
CA MET A 34 -6.67 9.01 -2.24
C MET A 34 -8.13 9.03 -2.71
N ASN A 35 -9.04 9.53 -1.89
CA ASN A 35 -10.45 9.65 -2.26
C ASN A 35 -10.65 10.61 -3.45
N GLU A 36 -9.87 11.68 -3.51
CA GLU A 36 -9.90 12.63 -4.63
C GLU A 36 -9.35 11.98 -5.91
N LEU A 37 -8.25 11.23 -5.81
CA LEU A 37 -7.67 10.49 -6.93
C LEU A 37 -8.63 9.43 -7.48
N LEU A 38 -9.25 8.63 -6.60
CA LEU A 38 -10.26 7.65 -6.98
C LEU A 38 -11.50 8.31 -7.62
N THR A 39 -11.91 9.48 -7.13
CA THR A 39 -12.99 10.24 -7.72
C THR A 39 -12.62 10.72 -9.12
N ALA A 40 -11.41 11.25 -9.32
CA ALA A 40 -10.92 11.65 -10.63
C ALA A 40 -10.86 10.47 -11.61
N GLU A 41 -10.39 9.30 -11.14
CA GLU A 41 -10.39 8.04 -11.92
C GLU A 41 -11.81 7.65 -12.36
N CYS A 42 -12.75 7.60 -11.43
CA CYS A 42 -14.15 7.26 -11.75
C CYS A 42 -14.76 8.21 -12.79
N ILE A 43 -14.54 9.52 -12.65
CA ILE A 43 -15.05 10.50 -13.61
C ILE A 43 -14.34 10.36 -14.97
N ALA A 44 -13.02 10.17 -14.98
CA ALA A 44 -12.27 9.94 -16.21
C ALA A 44 -12.77 8.67 -16.92
N LYS A 45 -12.95 7.58 -16.18
CA LYS A 45 -13.47 6.31 -16.70
C LYS A 45 -14.90 6.45 -17.23
N SER A 46 -15.79 7.16 -16.53
CA SER A 46 -17.16 7.38 -16.99
C SER A 46 -17.20 8.18 -18.30
N SER A 47 -16.20 9.01 -18.55
CA SER A 47 -16.09 9.76 -19.81
C SER A 47 -15.75 8.89 -21.03
N LEU A 48 -15.34 7.64 -20.83
CA LEU A 48 -15.08 6.64 -21.87
C LEU A 48 -16.36 5.90 -22.31
N GLY A 49 -17.48 6.09 -21.60
CA GLY A 49 -18.75 5.42 -21.88
C GLY A 49 -19.39 5.89 -23.17
N GLY A 50 -19.78 4.93 -24.03
CA GLY A 50 -20.52 5.11 -25.27
C GLY A 50 -19.79 4.54 -26.48
N GLU A 51 -20.46 3.67 -27.23
CA GLU A 51 -19.94 2.99 -28.44
C GLU A 51 -19.62 3.93 -29.62
N LYS A 52 -19.86 5.23 -29.49
CA LYS A 52 -19.74 6.21 -30.57
C LYS A 52 -18.72 7.32 -30.31
N ILE A 53 -17.76 7.10 -29.43
CA ILE A 53 -16.72 8.10 -29.22
C ILE A 53 -15.68 7.98 -30.32
N ASP A 54 -15.32 9.11 -30.92
CA ASP A 54 -14.21 9.18 -31.87
C ASP A 54 -12.93 8.55 -31.29
N PRO A 55 -12.22 7.68 -32.04
CA PRO A 55 -11.02 7.00 -31.58
C PRO A 55 -9.94 7.93 -31.04
N ALA A 56 -9.75 9.11 -31.64
CA ALA A 56 -8.76 10.07 -31.18
C ALA A 56 -9.15 10.68 -29.83
N VAL A 57 -10.45 11.00 -29.65
CA VAL A 57 -10.98 11.47 -28.35
C VAL A 57 -10.90 10.39 -27.29
N ARG A 58 -11.16 9.14 -27.68
CA ARG A 58 -11.03 7.99 -26.78
C ARG A 58 -9.59 7.82 -26.32
N CYS A 59 -8.65 7.88 -27.24
CA CYS A 59 -7.22 7.79 -26.94
C CYS A 59 -6.77 8.90 -25.97
N GLU A 60 -7.19 10.14 -26.18
CA GLU A 60 -6.87 11.26 -25.28
C GLU A 60 -7.42 11.04 -23.86
N ARG A 61 -8.67 10.53 -23.75
CA ARG A 61 -9.28 10.24 -22.45
C ARG A 61 -8.63 9.07 -21.74
N LEU A 62 -8.19 8.03 -22.47
CA LEU A 62 -7.41 6.92 -21.92
C LEU A 62 -6.05 7.38 -21.42
N LYS A 63 -5.37 8.28 -22.14
CA LYS A 63 -4.11 8.88 -21.68
C LYS A 63 -4.28 9.59 -20.35
N LEU A 64 -5.32 10.40 -20.18
CA LEU A 64 -5.61 11.04 -18.88
C LEU A 64 -5.89 10.01 -17.78
N LEU A 65 -6.68 8.98 -18.08
CA LEU A 65 -6.98 7.91 -17.10
C LEU A 65 -5.70 7.18 -16.68
N GLY A 66 -4.82 6.88 -17.64
CA GLY A 66 -3.51 6.28 -17.38
C GLY A 66 -2.62 7.17 -16.50
N GLU A 67 -2.60 8.48 -16.76
CA GLU A 67 -1.86 9.46 -15.94
C GLU A 67 -2.39 9.50 -14.50
N ILE A 68 -3.71 9.52 -14.29
CA ILE A 68 -4.32 9.51 -12.96
C ILE A 68 -3.91 8.25 -12.20
N ILE A 69 -4.02 7.07 -12.82
CA ILE A 69 -3.68 5.80 -12.17
C ILE A 69 -2.16 5.71 -11.89
N SER A 70 -1.33 6.12 -12.84
CA SER A 70 0.14 6.16 -12.67
C SER A 70 0.52 7.07 -11.50
N TYR A 71 -0.09 8.25 -11.41
CA TYR A 71 0.12 9.16 -10.28
C TYR A 71 -0.37 8.58 -8.96
N THR A 72 -1.52 7.92 -8.96
CA THR A 72 -2.06 7.22 -7.79
C THR A 72 -1.08 6.17 -7.28
N LEU A 73 -0.48 5.38 -8.18
CA LEU A 73 0.58 4.41 -7.83
C LEU A 73 1.81 5.09 -7.24
N SER A 74 2.22 6.26 -7.77
CA SER A 74 3.35 7.03 -7.23
C SER A 74 3.05 7.64 -5.86
N ALA A 75 1.80 8.03 -5.62
CA ALA A 75 1.36 8.55 -4.31
C ALA A 75 1.37 7.48 -3.21
N MET A 76 1.26 6.20 -3.56
CA MET A 76 1.33 5.06 -2.64
C MET A 76 2.78 4.65 -2.27
N VAL A 77 3.75 5.52 -2.54
CA VAL A 77 5.18 5.27 -2.29
C VAL A 77 5.73 6.42 -1.46
N TYR A 78 6.52 6.10 -0.43
CA TYR A 78 7.23 7.10 0.36
C TYR A 78 8.32 7.80 -0.48
N PRO A 79 8.79 8.99 -0.06
CA PRO A 79 9.85 9.71 -0.78
C PRO A 79 11.16 8.93 -0.95
N ASN A 80 11.42 7.96 -0.08
CA ASN A 80 12.57 7.05 -0.17
C ASN A 80 12.38 5.90 -1.18
N GLY A 81 11.27 5.86 -1.91
CA GLY A 81 10.97 4.82 -2.88
C GLY A 81 10.30 3.57 -2.32
N THR A 82 10.07 3.49 -1.00
CA THR A 82 9.42 2.33 -0.37
C THR A 82 7.91 2.38 -0.56
N PRO A 83 7.27 1.33 -1.13
CA PRO A 83 5.83 1.25 -1.22
C PRO A 83 5.16 1.22 0.16
N MET A 84 4.03 1.92 0.30
CA MET A 84 3.24 1.89 1.52
C MET A 84 2.50 0.56 1.64
N SER A 85 2.75 -0.18 2.73
CA SER A 85 2.20 -1.52 2.94
C SER A 85 0.68 -1.59 2.93
N ILE A 86 -0.01 -0.54 3.43
CA ILE A 86 -1.48 -0.45 3.43
C ILE A 86 -2.10 -0.46 2.03
N TYR A 87 -1.32 -0.11 1.00
CA TYR A 87 -1.79 -0.04 -0.39
C TYR A 87 -1.32 -1.20 -1.28
N VAL A 88 -0.68 -2.24 -0.75
CA VAL A 88 -0.14 -3.35 -1.56
C VAL A 88 -1.20 -3.97 -2.47
N LYS A 89 -2.37 -4.32 -1.94
CA LYS A 89 -3.47 -4.89 -2.73
C LYS A 89 -4.01 -3.90 -3.77
N THR A 90 -4.17 -2.64 -3.36
CA THR A 90 -4.63 -1.57 -4.26
C THR A 90 -3.64 -1.36 -5.40
N ARG A 91 -2.34 -1.32 -5.10
CA ARG A 91 -1.27 -1.20 -6.11
C ARG A 91 -1.35 -2.30 -7.16
N THR A 92 -1.51 -3.56 -6.74
CA THR A 92 -1.64 -4.70 -7.69
C THR A 92 -2.82 -4.50 -8.65
N VAL A 93 -3.99 -4.10 -8.12
CA VAL A 93 -5.17 -3.85 -8.93
C VAL A 93 -4.96 -2.68 -9.89
N GLU A 94 -4.37 -1.57 -9.42
CA GLU A 94 -4.12 -0.38 -10.24
C GLU A 94 -3.09 -0.66 -11.35
N ILE A 95 -2.06 -1.46 -11.10
CA ILE A 95 -1.08 -1.88 -12.11
C ILE A 95 -1.76 -2.70 -13.21
N GLU A 96 -2.63 -3.64 -12.86
CA GLU A 96 -3.36 -4.43 -13.85
C GLU A 96 -4.35 -3.58 -14.69
N LYS A 97 -4.99 -2.59 -14.08
CA LYS A 97 -5.80 -1.60 -14.81
C LYS A 97 -4.93 -0.82 -15.80
N LEU A 98 -3.77 -0.33 -15.33
CA LEU A 98 -2.87 0.49 -16.12
C LEU A 98 -2.32 -0.28 -17.33
N LYS A 99 -1.96 -1.55 -17.16
CA LYS A 99 -1.55 -2.44 -18.27
C LYS A 99 -2.62 -2.48 -19.38
N LYS A 100 -3.89 -2.71 -19.00
CA LYS A 100 -5.00 -2.77 -19.95
C LYS A 100 -5.20 -1.44 -20.69
N ILE A 101 -5.11 -0.33 -19.95
CA ILE A 101 -5.25 1.02 -20.52
C ILE A 101 -4.12 1.30 -21.53
N TYR A 102 -2.87 1.00 -21.18
CA TYR A 102 -1.74 1.21 -22.08
C TYR A 102 -1.79 0.32 -23.32
N THR A 103 -2.29 -0.92 -23.19
CA THR A 103 -2.54 -1.78 -24.35
C THR A 103 -3.58 -1.15 -25.28
N GLU A 104 -4.70 -0.67 -24.76
CA GLU A 104 -5.73 -0.01 -25.57
C GLU A 104 -5.23 1.29 -26.21
N ILE A 105 -4.43 2.10 -25.50
CA ILE A 105 -3.81 3.31 -26.07
C ILE A 105 -2.89 2.91 -27.24
N LYS A 106 -2.08 1.86 -27.08
CA LYS A 106 -1.15 1.39 -28.11
C LYS A 106 -1.87 0.88 -29.35
N GLU A 107 -3.07 0.30 -29.20
CA GLU A 107 -3.92 -0.10 -30.34
C GLU A 107 -4.48 1.11 -31.09
N LEU A 108 -4.83 2.20 -30.38
CA LEU A 108 -5.37 3.43 -30.96
C LEU A 108 -4.27 4.37 -31.50
N ASP A 109 -3.12 4.37 -30.86
CA ASP A 109 -1.94 5.19 -31.19
C ASP A 109 -0.68 4.29 -31.19
N PRO A 110 -0.33 3.71 -32.34
CA PRO A 110 0.86 2.85 -32.48
C PRO A 110 2.19 3.55 -32.15
N SER A 111 2.23 4.88 -32.13
CA SER A 111 3.42 5.64 -31.74
C SER A 111 3.60 5.77 -30.22
N PHE A 112 2.57 5.45 -29.44
CA PHE A 112 2.63 5.53 -27.98
C PHE A 112 3.67 4.54 -27.43
N GLU A 113 4.63 5.05 -26.69
CA GLU A 113 5.59 4.24 -25.94
C GLU A 113 4.99 3.90 -24.56
N ILE A 114 4.85 2.60 -24.28
CA ILE A 114 4.33 2.14 -22.99
C ILE A 114 5.40 2.42 -21.92
N PRO A 115 5.12 3.26 -20.92
CA PRO A 115 6.07 3.52 -19.83
C PRO A 115 6.35 2.26 -19.02
N ASP A 116 7.53 2.20 -18.40
CA ASP A 116 7.86 1.14 -17.44
C ASP A 116 6.86 1.14 -16.29
N LEU A 117 6.22 0.00 -16.09
CA LEU A 117 5.26 -0.16 -15.01
C LEU A 117 6.00 -0.45 -13.70
N PRO A 118 5.59 0.18 -12.59
CA PRO A 118 6.15 -0.16 -11.29
C PRO A 118 5.89 -1.65 -11.02
N ASN A 119 6.94 -2.38 -10.64
CA ASN A 119 6.80 -3.79 -10.31
C ASN A 119 5.77 -3.95 -9.18
N ALA A 120 4.73 -4.75 -9.42
CA ALA A 120 3.73 -5.07 -8.39
C ALA A 120 4.38 -5.79 -7.20
N GLU A 121 5.43 -6.58 -7.49
CA GLU A 121 6.22 -7.32 -6.52
C GLU A 121 7.34 -6.51 -5.86
N ALA A 122 7.53 -5.25 -6.25
CA ALA A 122 8.35 -4.32 -5.49
C ALA A 122 7.66 -3.89 -4.17
N VAL A 123 7.12 -4.87 -3.47
CA VAL A 123 7.43 -4.99 -2.06
C VAL A 123 8.92 -5.28 -2.06
N GLY A 124 9.75 -4.27 -1.98
CA GLY A 124 11.18 -4.42 -1.74
C GLY A 124 11.33 -5.43 -0.62
N PRO A 125 12.44 -6.17 -0.51
CA PRO A 125 12.63 -7.10 0.60
C PRO A 125 12.17 -6.33 1.81
N MET A 126 11.14 -6.84 2.52
CA MET A 126 10.53 -6.17 3.68
C MET A 126 11.67 -5.45 4.36
N ALA A 127 11.70 -4.12 4.23
CA ALA A 127 12.84 -3.36 4.72
C ALA A 127 13.06 -3.90 6.13
N ASN A 128 14.29 -4.20 6.49
CA ASN A 128 14.69 -4.78 7.77
C ASN A 128 14.35 -3.84 8.95
N THR A 129 13.17 -3.31 8.92
CA THR A 129 12.51 -2.60 9.99
C THR A 129 11.91 -3.69 10.86
N GLY A 130 12.59 -4.02 11.94
CA GLY A 130 12.33 -5.02 12.97
C GLY A 130 10.89 -5.53 13.07
N GLY A 131 10.38 -6.25 12.07
CA GLY A 131 8.98 -6.42 11.82
C GLY A 131 8.37 -7.64 12.50
N CYS A 132 7.10 -7.55 12.82
CA CYS A 132 6.27 -8.70 13.16
C CYS A 132 5.97 -9.53 11.91
N TYR A 133 6.98 -10.26 11.38
CA TYR A 133 6.91 -10.97 10.09
C TYR A 133 5.67 -11.85 9.94
N VAL A 134 5.37 -12.69 10.96
CA VAL A 134 4.22 -13.59 10.95
C VAL A 134 2.91 -12.79 10.93
N ALA A 135 2.76 -11.81 11.82
CA ALA A 135 1.56 -10.97 11.87
C ALA A 135 1.36 -10.20 10.56
N THR A 136 2.41 -9.61 10.00
CA THR A 136 2.35 -8.92 8.70
C THR A 136 1.92 -9.86 7.57
N ALA A 137 2.41 -11.10 7.55
CA ALA A 137 2.01 -12.09 6.55
C ALA A 137 0.54 -12.51 6.71
N VAL A 138 0.05 -12.61 7.95
CA VAL A 138 -1.32 -13.02 8.27
C VAL A 138 -2.31 -11.91 7.96
N TYR A 139 -2.04 -10.67 8.41
CA TYR A 139 -2.94 -9.52 8.22
C TYR A 139 -2.73 -8.82 6.87
N GLY A 140 -1.64 -9.15 6.16
CA GLY A 140 -1.34 -8.59 4.84
C GLY A 140 -0.87 -7.14 4.86
N SER A 141 -0.64 -6.57 6.05
CA SER A 141 -0.13 -5.20 6.22
C SER A 141 0.75 -5.12 7.46
N TYR A 142 1.84 -4.35 7.38
CA TYR A 142 2.66 -3.96 8.53
C TYR A 142 2.01 -2.82 9.33
N ASP A 143 1.23 -1.99 8.65
CA ASP A 143 0.55 -0.83 9.21
C ASP A 143 -0.97 -1.07 9.27
N CYS A 144 -1.39 -1.92 10.19
CA CYS A 144 -2.78 -2.13 10.55
C CYS A 144 -2.93 -2.20 12.07
N PRO A 145 -4.13 -1.97 12.61
CA PRO A 145 -4.38 -1.90 14.05
C PRO A 145 -3.86 -3.11 14.82
N GLU A 146 -4.04 -4.30 14.29
CA GLU A 146 -3.61 -5.56 14.90
C GLU A 146 -2.09 -5.64 15.00
N VAL A 147 -1.40 -5.25 13.92
CA VAL A 147 0.07 -5.29 13.89
C VAL A 147 0.67 -4.19 14.76
N TRP A 148 0.07 -2.99 14.82
CA TRP A 148 0.51 -1.93 15.73
C TRP A 148 0.42 -2.36 17.20
N THR A 149 -0.68 -3.02 17.61
CA THR A 149 -0.84 -3.58 18.95
C THR A 149 0.27 -4.59 19.28
N LEU A 150 0.56 -5.50 18.35
CA LEU A 150 1.59 -6.53 18.53
C LEU A 150 3.01 -5.93 18.57
N ARG A 151 3.27 -4.86 17.82
CA ARG A 151 4.56 -4.15 17.82
C ARG A 151 4.78 -3.43 19.15
N ARG A 152 3.75 -2.74 19.69
CA ARG A 152 3.80 -2.13 21.02
C ARG A 152 4.05 -3.19 22.09
N PHE A 153 3.32 -4.30 22.06
CA PHE A 153 3.55 -5.41 22.98
C PHE A 153 4.99 -5.92 22.94
N ARG A 154 5.55 -6.07 21.73
CA ARG A 154 6.96 -6.45 21.56
C ARG A 154 7.91 -5.45 22.23
N ASP A 155 7.71 -4.16 21.95
CA ASP A 155 8.65 -3.11 22.31
C ASP A 155 8.49 -2.64 23.76
N ASP A 156 7.25 -2.54 24.25
CA ASP A 156 6.97 -1.97 25.56
C ASP A 156 6.82 -3.01 26.66
N ILE A 157 6.55 -4.29 26.32
CA ILE A 157 6.35 -5.34 27.32
C ILE A 157 7.40 -6.45 27.18
N LEU A 158 7.51 -7.07 25.99
CA LEU A 158 8.46 -8.18 25.82
C LEU A 158 9.92 -7.72 25.95
N ALA A 159 10.28 -6.61 25.36
CA ALA A 159 11.63 -6.09 25.35
C ALA A 159 12.14 -5.65 26.73
N GLU A 160 11.27 -5.35 27.68
CA GLU A 160 11.63 -4.99 29.04
C GLU A 160 12.26 -6.18 29.81
N THR A 161 11.98 -7.43 29.40
CA THR A 161 12.47 -8.62 30.06
C THR A 161 13.64 -9.28 29.32
N TRP A 162 14.55 -9.92 30.02
CA TRP A 162 15.68 -10.60 29.39
C TRP A 162 15.25 -11.79 28.50
N TYR A 163 14.25 -12.56 28.94
CA TYR A 163 13.68 -13.66 28.17
C TYR A 163 12.86 -13.18 26.97
N GLY A 164 12.18 -12.04 27.10
CA GLY A 164 11.49 -11.41 25.97
C GLY A 164 12.46 -10.94 24.89
N ARG A 165 13.59 -10.34 25.28
CA ARG A 165 14.66 -10.00 24.33
C ARG A 165 15.27 -11.24 23.65
N ALA A 166 15.46 -12.34 24.39
CA ALA A 166 15.93 -13.59 23.81
C ALA A 166 14.90 -14.16 22.82
N PHE A 167 13.59 -14.13 23.16
CA PHE A 167 12.50 -14.51 22.27
C PHE A 167 12.49 -13.66 21.00
N ILE A 168 12.57 -12.35 21.12
CA ILE A 168 12.59 -11.41 19.98
C ILE A 168 13.75 -11.75 19.04
N ARG A 169 14.96 -11.97 19.56
CA ARG A 169 16.14 -12.34 18.74
C ARG A 169 15.92 -13.66 18.00
N THR A 170 15.39 -14.68 18.68
CA THR A 170 15.11 -15.99 18.08
C THR A 170 14.01 -15.88 17.03
N TYR A 171 12.96 -15.13 17.32
CA TYR A 171 11.86 -14.85 16.39
C TYR A 171 12.38 -14.19 15.11
N TYR A 172 13.24 -13.18 15.21
CA TYR A 172 13.82 -12.52 14.04
C TYR A 172 14.79 -13.38 13.23
N ALA A 173 15.45 -14.32 13.88
CA ALA A 173 16.31 -15.27 13.18
C ALA A 173 15.52 -16.29 12.34
N ILE A 174 14.31 -16.68 12.77
CA ILE A 174 13.55 -17.79 12.21
C ILE A 174 12.39 -17.29 11.34
N SER A 175 11.66 -16.28 11.79
CA SER A 175 10.39 -15.85 11.15
C SER A 175 10.54 -15.37 9.70
N PRO A 176 11.61 -14.68 9.26
CA PRO A 176 11.77 -14.30 7.86
C PRO A 176 11.80 -15.51 6.92
N THR A 177 12.48 -16.58 7.33
CA THR A 177 12.58 -17.81 6.55
C THR A 177 11.23 -18.53 6.48
N LEU A 178 10.52 -18.64 7.61
CA LEU A 178 9.19 -19.26 7.65
C LEU A 178 8.19 -18.49 6.80
N VAL A 179 8.16 -17.16 6.91
CA VAL A 179 7.24 -16.32 6.14
C VAL A 179 7.58 -16.35 4.65
N LYS A 180 8.86 -16.39 4.28
CA LYS A 180 9.28 -16.53 2.89
C LYS A 180 8.75 -17.81 2.25
N TRP A 181 8.72 -18.92 3.00
CA TRP A 181 8.28 -20.21 2.46
C TRP A 181 6.77 -20.40 2.55
N PHE A 182 6.13 -19.97 3.62
CA PHE A 182 4.75 -20.32 3.95
C PHE A 182 3.80 -19.12 4.08
N GLY A 183 4.31 -17.89 4.24
CA GLY A 183 3.50 -16.71 4.56
C GLY A 183 2.46 -16.33 3.49
N HIS A 184 2.61 -16.81 2.26
CA HIS A 184 1.66 -16.60 1.16
C HIS A 184 0.57 -17.68 1.08
N THR A 185 0.69 -18.78 1.87
CA THR A 185 -0.25 -19.90 1.82
C THR A 185 -1.45 -19.67 2.73
N ASP A 186 -2.63 -20.11 2.27
CA ASP A 186 -3.88 -19.94 3.04
C ASP A 186 -3.88 -20.75 4.33
N TRP A 187 -3.25 -21.95 4.34
CA TRP A 187 -3.16 -22.76 5.55
C TRP A 187 -2.35 -22.06 6.64
N PHE A 188 -1.26 -21.38 6.29
CA PHE A 188 -0.45 -20.61 7.24
C PHE A 188 -1.26 -19.50 7.88
N LYS A 189 -2.00 -18.73 7.07
CA LYS A 189 -2.88 -17.66 7.53
C LYS A 189 -4.01 -18.20 8.42
N ASN A 190 -4.62 -19.30 8.03
CA ASN A 190 -5.74 -19.92 8.76
C ASN A 190 -5.31 -20.47 10.12
N ILE A 191 -4.08 -20.94 10.27
CA ILE A 191 -3.54 -21.41 11.56
C ILE A 191 -3.19 -20.24 12.47
N TRP A 192 -2.49 -19.24 11.95
CA TRP A 192 -1.98 -18.15 12.77
C TRP A 192 -3.00 -17.06 13.08
N LYS A 193 -3.93 -16.83 12.17
CA LYS A 193 -4.91 -15.74 12.33
C LYS A 193 -5.74 -15.83 13.60
N PRO A 194 -6.38 -16.95 13.95
CA PRO A 194 -7.17 -17.04 15.18
C PRO A 194 -6.33 -16.78 16.45
N THR A 195 -5.11 -17.31 16.49
CA THR A 195 -4.19 -17.12 17.63
C THR A 195 -3.77 -15.65 17.77
N LEU A 196 -3.48 -15.00 16.65
CA LEU A 196 -3.08 -13.59 16.66
C LEU A 196 -4.29 -12.68 16.97
N ASP A 197 -5.47 -12.99 16.46
CA ASP A 197 -6.70 -12.25 16.76
C ASP A 197 -7.00 -12.28 18.28
N GLU A 198 -6.95 -13.48 18.90
CA GLU A 198 -7.14 -13.63 20.34
C GLU A 198 -6.09 -12.88 21.15
N MET A 199 -4.82 -12.90 20.70
CA MET A 199 -3.73 -12.17 21.35
C MET A 199 -3.97 -10.65 21.26
N VAL A 200 -4.36 -10.14 20.12
CA VAL A 200 -4.66 -8.71 19.89
C VAL A 200 -5.83 -8.26 20.76
N GLU A 201 -6.91 -9.04 20.79
CA GLU A 201 -8.07 -8.74 21.66
C GLU A 201 -7.68 -8.64 23.13
N ARG A 202 -6.88 -9.60 23.63
CA ARG A 202 -6.39 -9.58 25.03
C ARG A 202 -5.50 -8.38 25.31
N LEU A 203 -4.62 -8.01 24.39
CA LEU A 203 -3.73 -6.85 24.51
C LEU A 203 -4.50 -5.53 24.51
N ASN A 204 -5.48 -5.39 23.62
CA ASN A 204 -6.36 -4.21 23.58
C ASN A 204 -7.19 -4.10 24.87
N ALA A 205 -7.72 -5.22 25.39
CA ALA A 205 -8.42 -5.27 26.65
C ALA A 205 -7.53 -4.90 27.86
N ALA A 206 -6.23 -5.16 27.75
CA ALA A 206 -5.21 -4.77 28.73
C ALA A 206 -4.73 -3.31 28.57
N GLY A 207 -5.27 -2.55 27.59
CA GLY A 207 -4.96 -1.15 27.39
C GLY A 207 -3.82 -0.86 26.41
N VAL A 208 -3.33 -1.87 25.65
CA VAL A 208 -2.39 -1.64 24.57
C VAL A 208 -3.11 -0.98 23.40
N GLU A 209 -2.66 0.19 22.98
CA GLU A 209 -3.30 0.96 21.92
C GLU A 209 -3.13 0.30 20.56
N ASN A 210 -4.15 0.45 19.71
CA ASN A 210 -4.18 -0.01 18.32
C ASN A 210 -4.03 1.14 17.30
N THR A 211 -3.42 2.24 17.75
CA THR A 211 -3.14 3.43 16.93
C THR A 211 -1.81 3.28 16.17
N PRO A 212 -1.56 4.10 15.12
CA PRO A 212 -0.30 4.07 14.37
C PRO A 212 0.94 4.08 15.27
N TYR A 213 1.91 3.23 14.98
CA TYR A 213 3.07 3.00 15.81
C TYR A 213 4.37 2.96 15.00
N ASN A 214 5.40 3.65 15.50
CA ASN A 214 6.75 3.59 14.96
C ASN A 214 7.60 2.66 15.81
N ASP A 215 8.33 1.73 15.18
CA ASP A 215 9.24 0.82 15.90
C ASP A 215 10.32 1.56 16.65
N ARG A 216 10.74 0.97 17.78
CA ARG A 216 12.00 1.33 18.41
C ARG A 216 13.17 0.80 17.59
N ASP A 217 14.26 1.56 17.49
CA ASP A 217 15.53 1.09 16.93
C ASP A 217 16.14 0.04 17.86
N TRP A 218 16.51 -1.14 17.29
CA TRP A 218 17.07 -2.29 18.01
C TRP A 218 18.52 -2.54 17.64
#